data_7fd022f130a818d61435e765065d3cd9
#
_entry.id   7fd022f130a818d61435e765065d3cd9
#
_cell.length_a   1.000
_cell.length_b   1.000
_cell.length_c   1.000
_cell.angle_alpha   90.00
_cell.angle_beta   90.00
_cell.angle_gamma   90.00
#
_symmetry.space_group_name_H-M   'P 1'
#
loop_
_entity.id
_entity.type
_entity.pdbx_description
1 polymer ?
#
loop_
_entity_poly.entity_id
_entity_poly.type
_entity_poly.pdbx_seq_one_letter_code
_entity_poly.pdbx_strand_id
1 'polypeptide(L)'
;YLPILRRDNDVWIRSLTTGGVVALIAVLTGIIVGLIMLRRNRKARGKLGSPYKKAWLKAHHVTGLTFGLVLIGFAFSGAMALQRIPEWVIRTHGDYRVSDAKMRGKSLPLSAYTDYRAIRQLHPEVRQIVWNHFRDVPIYDVTTDTASFSLDASTPELHPLQLSPATVEKAIGALHKDESFTISQIDRYEEYYISRWTALPLPAYKVMVDNADRTRYYVDPATGNFRHLNRARMAKKWVFSGLHYFNIRWLVERPTLWTIAIWTACLGGAFVSLSGVWINLKRLRRKRKKRRA
;
A
#
# COMPACT_ATOMS: atom_id res chain seq x y z
N TYR A 1 16.77 5.44 -2.77
CA TYR A 1 16.81 4.00 -3.05
C TYR A 1 18.27 3.54 -3.02
N LEU A 2 18.69 2.87 -1.96
CA LEU A 2 20.07 2.38 -1.79
C LEU A 2 20.05 0.84 -1.97
N PRO A 3 20.42 0.32 -3.16
CA PRO A 3 20.37 -1.11 -3.45
C PRO A 3 21.21 -1.96 -2.48
N ILE A 4 22.32 -1.39 -2.00
CA ILE A 4 23.21 -2.05 -1.05
C ILE A 4 22.53 -2.39 0.28
N LEU A 5 21.66 -1.51 0.79
CA LEU A 5 20.92 -1.75 2.04
C LEU A 5 19.81 -2.77 1.86
N ARG A 6 19.32 -2.96 0.62
CA ARG A 6 18.25 -3.91 0.30
C ARG A 6 18.73 -5.36 0.17
N ARG A 7 20.04 -5.57 0.08
CA ARG A 7 20.63 -6.93 0.08
C ARG A 7 20.33 -7.68 1.38
N ASP A 8 20.33 -6.95 2.50
CA ASP A 8 19.95 -7.48 3.80
C ASP A 8 18.59 -6.88 4.21
N ASN A 9 17.56 -7.74 4.29
CA ASN A 9 16.21 -7.31 4.58
C ASN A 9 16.09 -6.68 5.98
N ASP A 10 16.83 -7.19 6.97
CA ASP A 10 16.78 -6.68 8.33
C ASP A 10 17.46 -5.32 8.44
N VAL A 11 18.61 -5.15 7.80
CA VAL A 11 19.30 -3.86 7.71
C VAL A 11 18.41 -2.83 7.02
N TRP A 12 17.75 -3.24 5.94
CA TRP A 12 16.81 -2.39 5.20
C TRP A 12 15.64 -1.94 6.08
N ILE A 13 14.97 -2.88 6.76
CA ILE A 13 13.84 -2.59 7.64
C ILE A 13 14.26 -1.66 8.78
N ARG A 14 15.36 -1.97 9.47
CA ARG A 14 15.87 -1.16 10.58
C ARG A 14 16.25 0.25 10.13
N SER A 15 16.93 0.38 8.99
CA SER A 15 17.36 1.68 8.44
C SER A 15 16.16 2.56 8.10
N LEU A 16 15.14 2.02 7.43
CA LEU A 16 13.92 2.75 7.11
C LEU A 16 13.13 3.15 8.35
N THR A 17 12.97 2.23 9.29
CA THR A 17 12.25 2.50 10.54
C THR A 17 12.97 3.58 11.36
N THR A 18 14.29 3.43 11.57
CA THR A 18 15.07 4.40 12.33
C THR A 18 15.08 5.77 11.65
N GLY A 19 15.31 5.83 10.34
CA GLY A 19 15.24 7.07 9.56
C GLY A 19 13.88 7.74 9.64
N GLY A 20 12.80 6.97 9.54
CA GLY A 20 11.43 7.45 9.68
C GLY A 20 11.13 8.01 11.07
N VAL A 21 11.57 7.33 12.13
CA VAL A 21 11.41 7.81 13.52
C VAL A 21 12.19 9.09 13.77
N VAL A 22 13.45 9.17 13.32
CA VAL A 22 14.25 10.39 13.43
C VAL A 22 13.60 11.56 12.68
N ALA A 23 13.12 11.32 11.46
CA ALA A 23 12.39 12.32 10.68
C ALA A 23 11.11 12.77 11.40
N LEU A 24 10.34 11.84 11.98
CA LEU A 24 9.12 12.14 12.73
C LEU A 24 9.41 13.04 13.94
N ILE A 25 10.43 12.71 14.73
CA ILE A 25 10.84 13.53 15.89
C ILE A 25 11.26 14.94 15.43
N ALA A 26 12.03 15.03 14.35
CA ALA A 26 12.48 16.32 13.80
C ALA A 26 11.29 17.17 13.33
N VAL A 27 10.33 16.59 12.61
CA VAL A 27 9.13 17.29 12.13
C VAL A 27 8.24 17.73 13.30
N LEU A 28 7.97 16.87 14.26
CA LEU A 28 7.18 17.19 15.46
C LEU A 28 7.81 18.36 16.24
N THR A 29 9.12 18.28 16.49
CA THR A 29 9.88 19.34 17.17
C THR A 29 9.78 20.66 16.39
N GLY A 30 9.95 20.60 15.06
CA GLY A 30 9.84 21.77 14.18
C GLY A 30 8.47 22.44 14.25
N ILE A 31 7.39 21.65 14.23
CA ILE A 31 6.02 22.14 14.33
C ILE A 31 5.76 22.78 15.71
N ILE A 32 6.15 22.10 16.80
CA ILE A 32 5.98 22.62 18.16
C ILE A 32 6.69 23.97 18.30
N VAL A 33 7.95 24.07 17.90
CA VAL A 33 8.72 25.33 17.92
C VAL A 33 8.06 26.39 17.03
N GLY A 34 7.62 26.00 15.83
CA GLY A 34 6.91 26.90 14.90
C GLY A 34 5.64 27.48 15.51
N LEU A 35 4.83 26.65 16.15
CA LEU A 35 3.59 27.09 16.83
C LEU A 35 3.87 28.00 18.03
N ILE A 36 4.91 27.69 18.82
CA ILE A 36 5.33 28.55 19.95
C ILE A 36 5.72 29.94 19.43
N MET A 37 6.51 29.98 18.35
CA MET A 37 6.95 31.24 17.73
C MET A 37 5.77 32.03 17.16
N LEU A 38 4.81 31.33 16.54
CA LEU A 38 3.58 31.96 16.03
C LEU A 38 2.75 32.59 17.18
N ARG A 39 2.55 31.84 18.28
CA ARG A 39 1.83 32.32 19.48
C ARG A 39 2.52 33.53 20.13
N ARG A 40 3.86 33.47 20.29
CA ARG A 40 4.65 34.58 20.84
C ARG A 40 4.53 35.82 19.97
N ASN A 41 4.61 35.69 18.66
CA ASN A 41 4.45 36.81 17.74
C ASN A 41 3.05 37.45 17.82
N ARG A 42 2.00 36.61 17.91
CA ARG A 42 0.61 37.06 18.09
C ARG A 42 0.46 37.89 19.39
N LYS A 43 1.02 37.41 20.50
CA LYS A 43 0.98 38.14 21.77
C LYS A 43 1.74 39.46 21.71
N ALA A 44 2.90 39.49 21.04
CA ALA A 44 3.74 40.69 20.98
C ALA A 44 3.27 41.75 19.98
N ARG A 45 2.61 41.35 18.89
CA ARG A 45 2.27 42.26 17.76
C ARG A 45 0.79 42.34 17.43
N GLY A 46 -0.07 41.59 18.12
CA GLY A 46 -1.51 41.51 17.85
C GLY A 46 -1.89 40.85 16.53
N LYS A 47 -0.92 40.45 15.70
CA LYS A 47 -1.16 39.89 14.35
C LYS A 47 -0.67 38.43 14.24
N LEU A 48 -1.48 37.59 13.57
CA LEU A 48 -1.09 36.24 13.22
C LEU A 48 -0.07 36.29 12.08
N GLY A 49 1.11 35.73 12.28
CA GLY A 49 2.13 35.68 11.23
C GLY A 49 3.49 35.24 11.75
N SER A 50 4.41 35.02 10.81
CA SER A 50 5.77 34.62 11.13
C SER A 50 6.55 35.73 11.83
N PRO A 51 7.31 35.46 12.91
CA PRO A 51 8.12 36.45 13.61
C PRO A 51 9.38 36.85 12.84
N TYR A 52 9.73 36.11 11.81
CA TYR A 52 10.99 36.27 11.11
C TYR A 52 10.94 37.37 10.04
N LYS A 53 11.93 38.30 10.09
CA LYS A 53 12.11 39.38 9.11
C LYS A 53 12.75 38.88 7.79
N LYS A 54 13.68 37.90 7.86
CA LYS A 54 14.35 37.39 6.67
C LYS A 54 13.42 36.51 5.85
N ALA A 55 13.26 36.83 4.57
CA ALA A 55 12.28 36.19 3.68
C ALA A 55 12.33 34.64 3.71
N TRP A 56 13.52 34.07 3.60
CA TRP A 56 13.69 32.62 3.56
C TRP A 56 13.44 31.91 4.92
N LEU A 57 13.69 32.58 6.08
CA LEU A 57 13.29 32.05 7.39
C LEU A 57 11.77 32.13 7.56
N LYS A 58 11.17 33.22 7.06
CA LYS A 58 9.71 33.37 7.03
C LYS A 58 9.08 32.30 6.15
N ALA A 59 9.64 32.07 4.96
CA ALA A 59 9.17 31.03 4.05
C ALA A 59 9.25 29.65 4.68
N HIS A 60 10.40 29.24 5.26
CA HIS A 60 10.54 27.98 5.96
C HIS A 60 9.54 27.83 7.11
N HIS A 61 9.34 28.85 7.92
CA HIS A 61 8.40 28.80 9.04
C HIS A 61 6.95 28.64 8.56
N VAL A 62 6.53 29.39 7.54
CA VAL A 62 5.17 29.33 7.01
C VAL A 62 4.93 27.99 6.32
N THR A 63 5.81 27.59 5.40
CA THR A 63 5.67 26.30 4.70
C THR A 63 5.82 25.11 5.64
N GLY A 64 6.70 25.19 6.65
CA GLY A 64 6.85 24.18 7.68
C GLY A 64 5.58 23.95 8.49
N LEU A 65 4.85 25.01 8.81
CA LEU A 65 3.54 24.89 9.47
C LEU A 65 2.45 24.41 8.51
N THR A 66 2.43 24.87 7.26
CA THR A 66 1.44 24.49 6.25
C THR A 66 1.57 23.00 5.89
N PHE A 67 2.78 22.55 5.61
CA PHE A 67 3.04 21.15 5.21
C PHE A 67 3.38 20.24 6.38
N GLY A 68 3.44 20.75 7.59
CA GLY A 68 3.88 20.00 8.78
C GLY A 68 3.05 18.75 9.03
N LEU A 69 1.72 18.83 8.90
CA LEU A 69 0.83 17.69 9.09
C LEU A 69 1.08 16.59 8.03
N VAL A 70 1.29 16.99 6.78
CA VAL A 70 1.63 16.08 5.68
C VAL A 70 2.98 15.41 5.95
N LEU A 71 3.97 16.16 6.41
CA LEU A 71 5.29 15.64 6.76
C LEU A 71 5.25 14.68 7.94
N ILE A 72 4.41 14.93 8.97
CA ILE A 72 4.15 13.96 10.04
C ILE A 72 3.60 12.66 9.43
N GLY A 73 2.58 12.77 8.57
CA GLY A 73 1.98 11.62 7.90
C GLY A 73 3.03 10.83 7.10
N PHE A 74 3.87 11.49 6.33
CA PHE A 74 4.92 10.86 5.54
C PHE A 74 6.02 10.20 6.41
N ALA A 75 6.49 10.89 7.45
CA ALA A 75 7.52 10.36 8.34
C ALA A 75 6.99 9.15 9.13
N PHE A 76 5.80 9.26 9.70
CA PHE A 76 5.15 8.17 10.44
C PHE A 76 4.87 6.97 9.53
N SER A 77 4.23 7.19 8.39
CA SER A 77 3.91 6.10 7.45
C SER A 77 5.17 5.47 6.85
N GLY A 78 6.24 6.26 6.63
CA GLY A 78 7.54 5.77 6.20
C GLY A 78 8.18 4.85 7.25
N ALA A 79 8.16 5.22 8.53
CA ALA A 79 8.62 4.38 9.62
C ALA A 79 7.83 3.06 9.71
N MET A 80 6.53 3.10 9.43
CA MET A 80 5.63 1.94 9.47
C MET A 80 5.59 1.15 8.15
N ALA A 81 6.31 1.56 7.11
CA ALA A 81 6.17 1.00 5.75
C ALA A 81 6.34 -0.52 5.69
N LEU A 82 7.37 -1.05 6.34
CA LEU A 82 7.71 -2.47 6.37
C LEU A 82 7.29 -3.17 7.66
N GLN A 83 6.78 -2.45 8.64
CA GLN A 83 6.34 -2.98 9.92
C GLN A 83 4.90 -3.51 9.84
N ARG A 84 4.58 -4.52 10.65
CA ARG A 84 3.20 -4.90 10.92
C ARG A 84 2.61 -3.93 11.96
N ILE A 85 1.30 -3.76 11.95
CA ILE A 85 0.62 -3.10 13.08
C ILE A 85 0.89 -3.97 14.30
N PRO A 86 1.43 -3.40 15.41
CA PRO A 86 1.73 -4.18 16.59
C PRO A 86 0.47 -4.82 17.20
N GLU A 87 0.57 -6.04 17.69
CA GLU A 87 -0.58 -6.80 18.21
C GLU A 87 -1.21 -6.16 19.45
N TRP A 88 -0.44 -5.39 20.22
CA TRP A 88 -0.99 -4.60 21.33
C TRP A 88 -1.88 -3.44 20.87
N VAL A 89 -1.77 -3.01 19.58
CA VAL A 89 -2.67 -2.01 18.97
C VAL A 89 -3.87 -2.69 18.34
N ILE A 90 -3.62 -3.71 17.52
CA ILE A 90 -4.66 -4.49 16.83
C ILE A 90 -4.26 -5.95 16.86
N ARG A 91 -4.92 -6.70 17.73
CA ARG A 91 -4.73 -8.15 17.84
C ARG A 91 -5.27 -8.84 16.60
N THR A 92 -4.48 -9.77 16.06
CA THR A 92 -4.87 -10.66 14.96
C THR A 92 -5.18 -12.04 15.56
N HIS A 93 -6.38 -12.57 15.33
CA HIS A 93 -6.83 -13.85 15.88
C HIS A 93 -6.56 -15.01 14.92
N GLY A 94 -6.64 -14.75 13.62
CA GLY A 94 -6.35 -15.70 12.57
C GLY A 94 -5.04 -15.42 11.84
N ASP A 95 -4.94 -15.91 10.61
CA ASP A 95 -3.76 -15.68 9.77
C ASP A 95 -3.60 -14.18 9.43
N TYR A 96 -2.42 -13.62 9.73
CA TYR A 96 -2.11 -12.26 9.26
C TYR A 96 -2.15 -12.18 7.73
N ARG A 97 -1.75 -13.26 7.04
CA ARG A 97 -1.80 -13.39 5.59
C ARG A 97 -2.11 -14.84 5.21
N VAL A 98 -3.15 -15.04 4.44
CA VAL A 98 -3.46 -16.33 3.85
C VAL A 98 -2.55 -16.55 2.64
N SER A 99 -1.92 -17.72 2.55
CA SER A 99 -1.07 -18.12 1.41
C SER A 99 -1.92 -18.66 0.25
N ASP A 100 -1.35 -18.59 -0.96
CA ASP A 100 -1.99 -19.17 -2.15
C ASP A 100 -2.28 -20.68 -1.96
N ALA A 101 -1.36 -21.43 -1.38
CA ALA A 101 -1.57 -22.84 -1.11
C ALA A 101 -2.76 -23.13 -0.18
N LYS A 102 -2.98 -22.28 0.84
CA LYS A 102 -4.17 -22.40 1.70
C LYS A 102 -5.47 -22.10 0.95
N MET A 103 -5.47 -21.06 0.11
CA MET A 103 -6.65 -20.66 -0.66
C MET A 103 -6.95 -21.67 -1.76
N ARG A 104 -5.95 -22.01 -2.56
CA ARG A 104 -6.10 -22.88 -3.72
C ARG A 104 -6.30 -24.36 -3.34
N GLY A 105 -5.79 -24.79 -2.18
CA GLY A 105 -5.92 -26.16 -1.69
C GLY A 105 -4.79 -27.09 -2.14
N LYS A 106 -5.06 -28.39 -2.13
CA LYS A 106 -4.09 -29.42 -2.55
C LYS A 106 -3.97 -29.43 -4.06
N SER A 107 -2.75 -29.68 -4.57
CA SER A 107 -2.48 -29.84 -5.99
C SER A 107 -3.31 -30.97 -6.59
N LEU A 108 -3.81 -30.75 -7.79
CA LEU A 108 -4.56 -31.74 -8.55
C LEU A 108 -3.61 -32.69 -9.28
N PRO A 109 -4.01 -33.97 -9.49
CA PRO A 109 -3.27 -34.90 -10.34
C PRO A 109 -3.28 -34.41 -11.80
N LEU A 110 -2.25 -34.76 -12.58
CA LEU A 110 -2.15 -34.36 -13.99
C LEU A 110 -3.34 -34.85 -14.83
N SER A 111 -3.95 -35.96 -14.45
CA SER A 111 -5.15 -36.50 -15.10
C SER A 111 -6.40 -35.61 -14.98
N ALA A 112 -6.38 -34.61 -14.09
CA ALA A 112 -7.46 -33.63 -13.98
C ALA A 112 -7.40 -32.57 -15.07
N TYR A 113 -6.29 -32.46 -15.78
CA TYR A 113 -6.07 -31.43 -16.81
C TYR A 113 -6.26 -32.03 -18.20
N THR A 114 -6.96 -31.31 -19.06
CA THR A 114 -7.05 -31.66 -20.49
C THR A 114 -5.71 -31.46 -21.20
N ASP A 115 -5.60 -31.94 -22.47
CA ASP A 115 -4.35 -31.84 -23.21
C ASP A 115 -3.98 -30.36 -23.51
N TYR A 116 -2.88 -29.91 -22.92
CA TYR A 116 -2.35 -28.58 -23.10
C TYR A 116 -1.92 -28.24 -24.53
N ARG A 117 -1.70 -29.25 -25.40
CA ARG A 117 -1.26 -29.07 -26.79
C ARG A 117 -2.30 -28.33 -27.60
N ALA A 118 -3.59 -28.44 -27.22
CA ALA A 118 -4.67 -27.66 -27.84
C ALA A 118 -4.49 -26.13 -27.66
N ILE A 119 -3.83 -25.69 -26.57
CA ILE A 119 -3.55 -24.26 -26.36
C ILE A 119 -2.66 -23.71 -27.47
N ARG A 120 -1.67 -24.47 -27.94
CA ARG A 120 -0.79 -24.01 -29.03
C ARG A 120 -1.51 -23.88 -30.36
N GLN A 121 -2.57 -24.64 -30.57
CA GLN A 121 -3.38 -24.54 -31.80
C GLN A 121 -4.24 -23.28 -31.76
N LEU A 122 -4.78 -22.94 -30.58
CA LEU A 122 -5.61 -21.76 -30.37
C LEU A 122 -4.78 -20.47 -30.24
N HIS A 123 -3.57 -20.58 -29.67
CA HIS A 123 -2.67 -19.45 -29.38
C HIS A 123 -1.23 -19.79 -29.82
N PRO A 124 -0.91 -19.65 -31.13
CA PRO A 124 0.44 -19.97 -31.64
C PRO A 124 1.57 -19.14 -31.00
N GLU A 125 1.25 -17.96 -30.47
CA GLU A 125 2.16 -17.02 -29.80
C GLU A 125 2.46 -17.35 -28.33
N VAL A 126 2.01 -18.53 -27.84
CA VAL A 126 2.25 -18.94 -26.45
C VAL A 126 3.74 -19.08 -26.15
N ARG A 127 4.18 -18.42 -25.10
CA ARG A 127 5.54 -18.49 -24.53
C ARG A 127 5.64 -19.43 -23.36
N GLN A 128 4.59 -19.44 -22.50
CA GLN A 128 4.60 -20.21 -21.27
C GLN A 128 3.19 -20.70 -20.93
N ILE A 129 3.10 -21.94 -20.44
CA ILE A 129 1.90 -22.51 -19.84
C ILE A 129 2.29 -23.01 -18.46
N VAL A 130 1.57 -22.57 -17.43
CA VAL A 130 1.76 -23.01 -16.05
C VAL A 130 0.52 -23.76 -15.59
N TRP A 131 0.72 -24.99 -15.09
CA TRP A 131 -0.34 -25.77 -14.47
C TRP A 131 -0.66 -25.17 -13.11
N ASN A 132 -1.86 -24.77 -12.93
CA ASN A 132 -2.37 -24.17 -11.71
C ASN A 132 -3.73 -24.79 -11.37
N HIS A 133 -4.30 -24.45 -10.24
CA HIS A 133 -5.63 -24.90 -9.84
C HIS A 133 -6.26 -23.90 -8.86
N PHE A 134 -7.55 -23.99 -8.71
CA PHE A 134 -8.28 -23.34 -7.64
C PHE A 134 -9.29 -24.36 -7.09
N ARG A 135 -8.94 -24.96 -5.93
CA ARG A 135 -9.63 -26.13 -5.37
C ARG A 135 -9.66 -27.29 -6.34
N ASP A 136 -10.85 -27.69 -6.77
CA ASP A 136 -11.11 -28.78 -7.71
C ASP A 136 -11.12 -28.35 -9.18
N VAL A 137 -10.90 -27.08 -9.47
CA VAL A 137 -10.84 -26.55 -10.83
C VAL A 137 -9.39 -26.51 -11.32
N PRO A 138 -9.01 -27.31 -12.32
CA PRO A 138 -7.70 -27.23 -12.95
C PRO A 138 -7.62 -26.01 -13.86
N ILE A 139 -6.47 -25.33 -13.87
CA ILE A 139 -6.27 -24.06 -14.57
C ILE A 139 -4.95 -24.11 -15.36
N TYR A 140 -4.99 -23.60 -16.58
CA TYR A 140 -3.79 -23.24 -17.32
C TYR A 140 -3.60 -21.71 -17.26
N ASP A 141 -2.51 -21.27 -16.63
CA ASP A 141 -2.07 -19.87 -16.73
C ASP A 141 -1.19 -19.76 -17.97
N VAL A 142 -1.66 -19.02 -18.97
CA VAL A 142 -1.05 -18.89 -20.27
C VAL A 142 -0.43 -17.49 -20.39
N THR A 143 0.82 -17.43 -20.85
CA THR A 143 1.50 -16.19 -21.17
C THR A 143 1.90 -16.20 -22.65
N THR A 144 1.51 -15.17 -23.37
CA THR A 144 1.89 -14.88 -24.76
C THR A 144 2.86 -13.69 -24.81
N ASP A 145 3.22 -13.23 -25.99
CA ASP A 145 4.05 -12.05 -26.18
C ASP A 145 3.37 -10.77 -25.70
N THR A 146 2.04 -10.73 -25.70
CA THR A 146 1.25 -9.51 -25.48
C THR A 146 0.33 -9.56 -24.26
N ALA A 147 -0.02 -10.78 -23.78
CA ALA A 147 -1.02 -10.96 -22.74
C ALA A 147 -0.71 -12.14 -21.81
N SER A 148 -1.34 -12.12 -20.63
CA SER A 148 -1.43 -13.28 -19.74
C SER A 148 -2.90 -13.46 -19.36
N PHE A 149 -3.38 -14.70 -19.42
CA PHE A 149 -4.76 -15.08 -19.09
C PHE A 149 -4.82 -16.51 -18.56
N SER A 150 -5.93 -16.88 -17.96
CA SER A 150 -6.14 -18.22 -17.42
C SER A 150 -7.29 -18.91 -18.17
N LEU A 151 -7.11 -20.22 -18.39
CA LEU A 151 -8.09 -21.10 -19.04
C LEU A 151 -8.55 -22.16 -18.05
N ASP A 152 -9.82 -22.52 -18.14
CA ASP A 152 -10.34 -23.71 -17.48
C ASP A 152 -9.81 -24.95 -18.20
N ALA A 153 -9.04 -25.77 -17.50
CA ALA A 153 -8.41 -26.96 -18.02
C ALA A 153 -9.21 -28.24 -17.72
N SER A 154 -10.45 -28.12 -17.24
CA SER A 154 -11.33 -29.27 -16.96
C SER A 154 -11.94 -29.87 -18.22
N THR A 155 -12.08 -29.08 -19.29
CA THR A 155 -12.70 -29.49 -20.54
C THR A 155 -11.78 -29.29 -21.75
N PRO A 156 -11.90 -30.07 -22.82
CA PRO A 156 -11.08 -29.93 -24.02
C PRO A 156 -11.22 -28.57 -24.75
N GLU A 157 -12.35 -27.89 -24.57
CA GLU A 157 -12.67 -26.61 -25.22
C GLU A 157 -11.84 -25.45 -24.69
N LEU A 158 -11.20 -25.61 -23.52
CA LEU A 158 -10.29 -24.63 -22.93
C LEU A 158 -10.88 -23.22 -22.88
N HIS A 159 -12.06 -23.08 -22.29
CA HIS A 159 -12.70 -21.77 -22.15
C HIS A 159 -11.92 -20.84 -21.22
N PRO A 160 -12.02 -19.51 -21.39
CA PRO A 160 -11.51 -18.56 -20.42
C PRO A 160 -12.02 -18.91 -19.01
N LEU A 161 -11.11 -18.88 -18.03
CA LEU A 161 -11.46 -19.22 -16.66
C LEU A 161 -12.54 -18.28 -16.14
N GLN A 162 -13.56 -18.87 -15.53
CA GLN A 162 -14.62 -18.15 -14.82
C GLN A 162 -15.01 -18.96 -13.58
N LEU A 163 -14.35 -18.69 -12.47
CA LEU A 163 -14.67 -19.35 -11.20
C LEU A 163 -16.10 -19.04 -10.79
N SER A 164 -16.83 -20.07 -10.39
CA SER A 164 -18.18 -19.90 -9.86
C SER A 164 -18.17 -19.40 -8.41
N PRO A 165 -19.24 -18.72 -7.94
CA PRO A 165 -19.37 -18.39 -6.52
C PRO A 165 -19.26 -19.61 -5.62
N ALA A 166 -19.79 -20.77 -6.03
CA ALA A 166 -19.71 -22.02 -5.27
C ALA A 166 -18.27 -22.53 -5.10
N THR A 167 -17.41 -22.33 -6.11
CA THR A 167 -15.98 -22.70 -6.02
C THR A 167 -15.26 -21.81 -5.00
N VAL A 168 -15.58 -20.50 -4.98
CA VAL A 168 -15.04 -19.57 -4.00
C VAL A 168 -15.57 -19.90 -2.60
N GLU A 169 -16.84 -20.25 -2.47
CA GLU A 169 -17.46 -20.69 -1.22
C GLU A 169 -16.74 -21.90 -0.62
N LYS A 170 -16.47 -22.95 -1.43
CA LYS A 170 -15.65 -24.10 -1.01
C LYS A 170 -14.27 -23.66 -0.49
N ALA A 171 -13.63 -22.70 -1.15
CA ALA A 171 -12.31 -22.23 -0.74
C ALA A 171 -12.37 -21.53 0.62
N ILE A 172 -13.33 -20.65 0.80
CA ILE A 172 -13.52 -19.88 2.03
C ILE A 172 -13.99 -20.78 3.17
N GLY A 173 -14.96 -21.66 2.93
CA GLY A 173 -15.44 -22.64 3.94
C GLY A 173 -14.35 -23.59 4.44
N ALA A 174 -13.38 -23.94 3.60
CA ALA A 174 -12.23 -24.73 4.04
C ALA A 174 -11.25 -23.95 4.92
N LEU A 175 -11.20 -22.62 4.80
CA LEU A 175 -10.37 -21.72 5.61
C LEU A 175 -11.08 -21.31 6.92
N HIS A 176 -12.40 -21.21 6.88
CA HIS A 176 -13.26 -20.65 7.92
C HIS A 176 -14.39 -21.63 8.29
N LYS A 177 -14.01 -22.81 8.79
CA LYS A 177 -14.94 -23.93 8.98
C LYS A 177 -16.09 -23.62 9.94
N ASP A 178 -15.81 -22.82 10.97
CA ASP A 178 -16.75 -22.52 12.06
C ASP A 178 -17.24 -21.06 12.02
N GLU A 179 -16.98 -20.36 10.93
CA GLU A 179 -17.31 -18.96 10.77
C GLU A 179 -18.31 -18.77 9.63
N SER A 180 -19.32 -17.94 9.83
CA SER A 180 -20.24 -17.54 8.77
C SER A 180 -19.59 -16.52 7.84
N PHE A 181 -19.98 -16.53 6.57
CA PHE A 181 -19.51 -15.55 5.59
C PHE A 181 -20.56 -15.26 4.52
N THR A 182 -20.41 -14.13 3.89
CA THR A 182 -21.25 -13.70 2.76
C THR A 182 -20.39 -13.48 1.53
N ILE A 183 -20.92 -13.89 0.36
CA ILE A 183 -20.29 -13.65 -0.95
C ILE A 183 -21.17 -12.72 -1.75
N SER A 184 -20.57 -11.70 -2.35
CA SER A 184 -21.22 -10.79 -3.29
C SER A 184 -20.28 -10.47 -4.44
N GLN A 185 -20.83 -10.24 -5.62
CA GLN A 185 -20.03 -9.74 -6.74
C GLN A 185 -20.00 -8.22 -6.69
N ILE A 186 -18.81 -7.66 -6.95
CA ILE A 186 -18.61 -6.22 -7.10
C ILE A 186 -18.14 -5.93 -8.53
N ASP A 187 -18.68 -4.89 -9.13
CA ASP A 187 -18.41 -4.37 -10.47
C ASP A 187 -17.70 -3.01 -10.46
N ARG A 188 -17.45 -2.48 -9.27
CA ARG A 188 -16.81 -1.19 -9.03
C ARG A 188 -15.81 -1.26 -7.86
N TYR A 189 -14.84 -0.37 -7.90
CA TYR A 189 -13.83 -0.29 -6.83
C TYR A 189 -14.43 0.12 -5.49
N GLU A 190 -13.92 -0.51 -4.45
CA GLU A 190 -14.20 -0.18 -3.06
C GLU A 190 -12.94 0.33 -2.36
N GLU A 191 -13.09 0.92 -1.14
CA GLU A 191 -11.97 1.49 -0.38
C GLU A 191 -10.83 0.49 -0.13
N TYR A 192 -11.14 -0.79 0.07
CA TYR A 192 -10.15 -1.84 0.29
C TYR A 192 -9.79 -2.64 -0.96
N TYR A 193 -10.50 -2.38 -2.06
CA TYR A 193 -10.25 -2.98 -3.37
C TYR A 193 -10.06 -1.90 -4.42
N ILE A 194 -8.99 -1.14 -4.24
CA ILE A 194 -8.54 -0.11 -5.18
C ILE A 194 -7.02 0.01 -5.11
N SER A 195 -6.39 0.31 -6.22
CA SER A 195 -4.96 0.57 -6.31
C SER A 195 -4.69 1.70 -7.31
N ARG A 196 -3.76 2.59 -6.95
CA ARG A 196 -3.29 3.64 -7.87
C ARG A 196 -2.28 3.09 -8.89
N TRP A 197 -1.60 1.98 -8.56
CA TRP A 197 -0.48 1.47 -9.33
C TRP A 197 -0.90 0.48 -10.42
N THR A 198 -1.91 -0.33 -10.15
CA THR A 198 -2.40 -1.36 -11.06
C THR A 198 -3.92 -1.34 -11.04
N ALA A 199 -4.54 -1.46 -12.21
CA ALA A 199 -5.96 -1.76 -12.27
C ALA A 199 -6.18 -3.14 -11.62
N LEU A 200 -7.08 -3.20 -10.63
CA LEU A 200 -7.52 -4.47 -10.07
C LEU A 200 -8.63 -5.03 -10.95
N PRO A 201 -8.69 -6.37 -11.15
CA PRO A 201 -9.71 -6.96 -12.00
C PRO A 201 -11.13 -6.73 -11.47
N LEU A 202 -12.05 -6.45 -12.38
CA LEU A 202 -13.49 -6.37 -12.14
C LEU A 202 -14.23 -7.08 -13.28
N PRO A 203 -15.33 -7.77 -13.01
CA PRO A 203 -15.94 -7.96 -11.70
C PRO A 203 -15.09 -8.85 -10.78
N ALA A 204 -15.26 -8.70 -9.46
CA ALA A 204 -14.58 -9.54 -8.47
C ALA A 204 -15.58 -10.05 -7.42
N TYR A 205 -15.32 -11.22 -6.86
CA TYR A 205 -16.08 -11.70 -5.71
C TYR A 205 -15.52 -11.10 -4.42
N LYS A 206 -16.38 -10.44 -3.68
CA LYS A 206 -16.10 -9.97 -2.32
C LYS A 206 -16.69 -10.94 -1.32
N VAL A 207 -15.86 -11.44 -0.44
CA VAL A 207 -16.25 -12.29 0.67
C VAL A 207 -16.03 -11.54 1.98
N MET A 208 -17.02 -11.52 2.85
CA MET A 208 -16.94 -10.98 4.19
C MET A 208 -17.18 -12.10 5.19
N VAL A 209 -16.16 -12.38 6.02
CA VAL A 209 -16.22 -13.39 7.08
C VAL A 209 -16.63 -12.71 8.38
N ASP A 210 -17.61 -13.26 9.06
CA ASP A 210 -18.08 -12.78 10.35
C ASP A 210 -17.20 -13.32 11.47
N ASN A 211 -16.08 -12.68 11.67
CA ASN A 211 -15.11 -13.00 12.71
C ASN A 211 -14.51 -11.76 13.38
N ALA A 212 -13.79 -11.97 14.49
CA ALA A 212 -13.16 -10.89 15.26
C ALA A 212 -12.20 -10.03 14.41
N ASP A 213 -11.58 -10.61 13.41
CA ASP A 213 -10.64 -9.92 12.50
C ASP A 213 -11.35 -9.19 11.35
N ARG A 214 -12.67 -9.32 11.21
CA ARG A 214 -13.47 -8.75 10.10
C ARG A 214 -12.84 -9.08 8.75
N THR A 215 -12.48 -10.35 8.59
CA THR A 215 -11.73 -10.85 7.44
C THR A 215 -12.50 -10.63 6.15
N ARG A 216 -11.78 -10.20 5.12
CA ARG A 216 -12.33 -9.97 3.78
C ARG A 216 -11.42 -10.58 2.72
N TYR A 217 -12.06 -11.12 1.70
CA TYR A 217 -11.38 -11.56 0.48
C TYR A 217 -11.97 -10.83 -0.71
N TYR A 218 -11.13 -10.56 -1.68
CA TYR A 218 -11.55 -10.17 -3.02
C TYR A 218 -10.89 -11.17 -3.96
N VAL A 219 -11.69 -11.92 -4.69
CA VAL A 219 -11.24 -13.00 -5.58
C VAL A 219 -11.57 -12.62 -7.01
N ASP A 220 -10.57 -12.67 -7.87
CA ASP A 220 -10.74 -12.51 -9.30
C ASP A 220 -11.26 -13.81 -9.90
N PRO A 221 -12.46 -13.85 -10.49
CA PRO A 221 -12.99 -15.06 -11.08
C PRO A 221 -12.24 -15.52 -12.32
N ALA A 222 -11.55 -14.62 -13.02
CA ALA A 222 -10.84 -14.93 -14.26
C ALA A 222 -9.44 -15.53 -14.05
N THR A 223 -8.85 -15.42 -12.84
CA THR A 223 -7.51 -15.94 -12.57
C THR A 223 -7.41 -16.72 -11.25
N GLY A 224 -8.40 -16.62 -10.39
CA GLY A 224 -8.34 -17.13 -9.02
C GLY A 224 -7.36 -16.39 -8.11
N ASN A 225 -6.80 -15.27 -8.56
CA ASN A 225 -5.98 -14.42 -7.72
C ASN A 225 -6.86 -13.74 -6.66
N PHE A 226 -6.30 -13.57 -5.45
CA PHE A 226 -7.10 -13.04 -4.38
C PHE A 226 -6.33 -12.01 -3.54
N ARG A 227 -7.10 -11.17 -2.87
CA ARG A 227 -6.62 -10.23 -1.88
C ARG A 227 -7.27 -10.56 -0.54
N HIS A 228 -6.46 -10.88 0.46
CA HIS A 228 -6.90 -11.12 1.83
C HIS A 228 -6.64 -9.89 2.70
N LEU A 229 -7.62 -9.51 3.50
CA LEU A 229 -7.55 -8.39 4.44
C LEU A 229 -8.16 -8.82 5.79
N ASN A 230 -7.46 -8.50 6.86
CA ASN A 230 -7.95 -8.54 8.23
C ASN A 230 -7.88 -7.14 8.85
N ARG A 231 -8.32 -6.94 10.10
CA ARG A 231 -8.31 -5.63 10.78
C ARG A 231 -6.93 -4.96 10.74
N ALA A 232 -5.87 -5.71 11.03
CA ALA A 232 -4.51 -5.18 11.03
C ALA A 232 -4.05 -4.74 9.62
N ARG A 233 -4.38 -5.50 8.58
CA ARG A 233 -4.07 -5.15 7.19
C ARG A 233 -4.94 -3.99 6.67
N MET A 234 -6.20 -3.91 7.10
CA MET A 234 -7.06 -2.76 6.80
C MET A 234 -6.51 -1.48 7.47
N ALA A 235 -6.10 -1.55 8.73
CA ALA A 235 -5.45 -0.43 9.40
C ALA A 235 -4.13 -0.05 8.72
N LYS A 236 -3.31 -1.05 8.32
CA LYS A 236 -2.07 -0.80 7.58
C LYS A 236 -2.32 -0.11 6.23
N LYS A 237 -3.41 -0.41 5.55
CA LYS A 237 -3.80 0.31 4.33
C LYS A 237 -3.95 1.81 4.59
N TRP A 238 -4.59 2.21 5.70
CA TRP A 238 -4.72 3.61 6.07
C TRP A 238 -3.41 4.22 6.54
N VAL A 239 -2.69 3.52 7.44
CA VAL A 239 -1.42 4.01 8.00
C VAL A 239 -0.35 4.18 6.92
N PHE A 240 -0.24 3.25 5.98
CA PHE A 240 0.79 3.32 4.94
C PHE A 240 0.22 3.88 3.62
N SER A 241 -0.65 3.16 2.95
CA SER A 241 -1.10 3.55 1.61
C SER A 241 -1.92 4.86 1.62
N GLY A 242 -2.73 5.08 2.66
CA GLY A 242 -3.52 6.30 2.84
C GLY A 242 -2.65 7.52 3.10
N LEU A 243 -1.80 7.47 4.13
CA LEU A 243 -0.97 8.61 4.52
C LEU A 243 0.22 8.85 3.59
N HIS A 244 0.84 7.79 3.05
CA HIS A 244 2.07 7.91 2.25
C HIS A 244 1.81 8.13 0.77
N TYR A 245 0.76 7.51 0.23
CA TYR A 245 0.45 7.56 -1.21
C TYR A 245 -0.89 8.23 -1.50
N PHE A 246 -1.60 8.72 -0.48
CA PHE A 246 -2.95 9.24 -0.65
C PHE A 246 -3.88 8.25 -1.39
N ASN A 247 -3.70 6.94 -1.10
CA ASN A 247 -4.50 5.88 -1.70
C ASN A 247 -5.87 5.78 -1.02
N ILE A 248 -6.64 6.84 -1.17
CA ILE A 248 -8.02 7.01 -0.69
C ILE A 248 -8.91 6.94 -1.92
N ARG A 249 -9.96 6.14 -1.90
CA ARG A 249 -10.82 5.86 -3.06
C ARG A 249 -11.24 7.14 -3.78
N TRP A 250 -11.81 8.08 -3.06
CA TRP A 250 -12.28 9.36 -3.63
C TRP A 250 -11.19 10.09 -4.43
N LEU A 251 -9.96 10.05 -3.96
CA LEU A 251 -8.84 10.74 -4.62
C LEU A 251 -8.25 9.90 -5.77
N VAL A 252 -8.16 8.58 -5.60
CA VAL A 252 -7.62 7.66 -6.62
C VAL A 252 -8.52 7.61 -7.86
N GLU A 253 -9.84 7.70 -7.68
CA GLU A 253 -10.83 7.78 -8.76
C GLU A 253 -10.71 9.11 -9.56
N ARG A 254 -9.91 10.08 -9.07
CA ARG A 254 -9.62 11.37 -9.71
C ARG A 254 -8.12 11.54 -9.96
N PRO A 255 -7.55 10.90 -10.99
CA PRO A 255 -6.10 10.80 -11.18
C PRO A 255 -5.40 12.15 -11.28
N THR A 256 -6.02 13.15 -11.88
CA THR A 256 -5.47 14.52 -11.95
C THR A 256 -5.37 15.16 -10.56
N LEU A 257 -6.43 15.07 -9.75
CA LEU A 257 -6.43 15.62 -8.39
C LEU A 257 -5.42 14.87 -7.50
N TRP A 258 -5.35 13.54 -7.63
CA TRP A 258 -4.35 12.75 -6.94
C TRP A 258 -2.92 13.21 -7.29
N THR A 259 -2.65 13.39 -8.57
CA THR A 259 -1.33 13.85 -9.05
C THR A 259 -0.98 15.23 -8.51
N ILE A 260 -1.91 16.19 -8.55
CA ILE A 260 -1.71 17.53 -7.99
C ILE A 260 -1.45 17.45 -6.47
N ALA A 261 -2.24 16.67 -5.74
CA ALA A 261 -2.10 16.53 -4.29
C ALA A 261 -0.72 15.95 -3.90
N ILE A 262 -0.29 14.87 -4.55
CA ILE A 262 0.98 14.21 -4.22
C ILE A 262 2.18 15.09 -4.61
N TRP A 263 2.16 15.74 -5.78
CA TRP A 263 3.22 16.66 -6.19
C TRP A 263 3.31 17.87 -5.27
N THR A 264 2.18 18.47 -4.89
CA THR A 264 2.13 19.60 -3.93
C THR A 264 2.71 19.20 -2.59
N ALA A 265 2.35 18.03 -2.08
CA ALA A 265 2.88 17.49 -0.83
C ALA A 265 4.39 17.23 -0.90
N CYS A 266 4.86 16.59 -1.98
CA CYS A 266 6.28 16.29 -2.19
C CYS A 266 7.12 17.56 -2.36
N LEU A 267 6.69 18.52 -3.17
CA LEU A 267 7.40 19.77 -3.38
C LEU A 267 7.45 20.63 -2.11
N GLY A 268 6.31 20.72 -1.38
CA GLY A 268 6.25 21.38 -0.09
C GLY A 268 7.19 20.75 0.94
N GLY A 269 7.19 19.42 1.03
CA GLY A 269 8.09 18.68 1.91
C GLY A 269 9.57 18.84 1.53
N ALA A 270 9.90 18.77 0.25
CA ALA A 270 11.24 19.01 -0.26
C ALA A 270 11.73 20.42 0.09
N PHE A 271 10.90 21.43 -0.12
CA PHE A 271 11.25 22.81 0.22
C PHE A 271 11.52 22.98 1.74
N VAL A 272 10.67 22.42 2.59
CA VAL A 272 10.87 22.47 4.05
C VAL A 272 12.17 21.79 4.44
N SER A 273 12.47 20.62 3.90
CA SER A 273 13.68 19.85 4.19
C SER A 273 14.95 20.61 3.73
N LEU A 274 14.99 21.06 2.49
CA LEU A 274 16.14 21.79 1.92
C LEU A 274 16.38 23.12 2.63
N SER A 275 15.32 23.89 2.90
CA SER A 275 15.43 25.14 3.63
C SER A 275 15.90 24.94 5.06
N GLY A 276 15.46 23.87 5.74
CA GLY A 276 15.92 23.49 7.06
C GLY A 276 17.43 23.16 7.09
N VAL A 277 17.91 22.37 6.14
CA VAL A 277 19.36 22.06 5.99
C VAL A 277 20.14 23.35 5.76
N TRP A 278 19.69 24.20 4.86
CA TRP A 278 20.34 25.50 4.58
C TRP A 278 20.44 26.41 5.80
N ILE A 279 19.39 26.50 6.61
CA ILE A 279 19.37 27.26 7.87
C ILE A 279 20.45 26.74 8.82
N ASN A 280 20.54 25.42 9.00
CA ASN A 280 21.50 24.80 9.89
C ASN A 280 22.93 25.01 9.41
N LEU A 281 23.23 24.83 8.12
CA LEU A 281 24.55 25.06 7.55
C LEU A 281 25.00 26.50 7.73
N LYS A 282 24.14 27.48 7.48
CA LYS A 282 24.44 28.92 7.75
C LYS A 282 24.73 29.19 9.22
N ARG A 283 23.98 28.57 10.14
CA ARG A 283 24.19 28.72 11.59
C ARG A 283 25.54 28.13 12.02
N LEU A 284 25.88 26.95 11.52
CA LEU A 284 27.17 26.31 11.81
C LEU A 284 28.38 27.14 11.30
N ARG A 285 28.30 27.62 10.05
CA ARG A 285 29.34 28.49 9.46
C ARG A 285 29.56 29.78 10.29
N ARG A 286 28.47 30.39 10.82
CA ARG A 286 28.60 31.58 11.68
C ARG A 286 29.22 31.26 13.04
N LYS A 287 28.87 30.13 13.66
CA LYS A 287 29.47 29.70 14.92
C LYS A 287 30.99 29.43 14.76
N ARG A 288 31.39 28.79 13.64
CA ARG A 288 32.82 28.54 13.35
C ARG A 288 33.63 29.83 13.15
N LYS A 289 33.03 30.85 12.46
CA LYS A 289 33.69 32.15 12.31
C LYS A 289 33.88 32.86 13.67
N LYS A 290 32.87 32.82 14.56
CA LYS A 290 32.96 33.43 15.89
C LYS A 290 33.95 32.73 16.85
N ARG A 291 34.30 31.48 16.59
CA ARG A 291 35.29 30.74 17.39
C ARG A 291 36.75 30.93 16.90
N ARG A 292 36.91 31.48 15.69
CA ARG A 292 38.21 31.72 15.06
C ARG A 292 38.65 33.20 15.14
N ALA A 293 37.73 34.07 15.51
CA ALA A 293 37.94 35.48 15.84
C ALA A 293 37.96 35.68 17.37
#